data_692da264437dfb0aaa8db941e21f5145
#
_entry.id   692da264437dfb0aaa8db941e21f5145
#
_cell.length_a   1.000
_cell.length_b   1.000
_cell.length_c   1.000
_cell.angle_alpha   90.00
_cell.angle_beta   90.00
_cell.angle_gamma   90.00
#
_symmetry.space_group_name_H-M   'P 1'
#
loop_
_entity.id
_entity.type
_entity.pdbx_description
1 polymer ?
#
loop_
_entity_poly.entity_id
_entity_poly.type
_entity_poly.pdbx_seq_one_letter_code
_entity_poly.pdbx_strand_id
1 'polypeptide(L)'
;MGRFSAVRQAARGAQVQSNFDPAMRKATVIYNPDSGGGRVRRKSQLESVLALLEGANVEAQLVFADSRAHAEEKARQAIHAGCDTVFACGGDGTIHNLIQVLANTGVALAILPMGTANALAHDLGISMNIAAAAEAALSGTPRRVALGRIQCLDLDGKPRACFFIVAAGAGVDAHLFYKLHSGVKQRMGMAAYYAKAWNLWATYPMTRFAVEFAETGSDTMRQADVTELMAVRIRNFGGVLQELAPGASLDRDDVRIVFCSTASRLAYLLYVARGLLRRNWKVPGIELASSPRVQCKYLPESSSGDTVLAAKTKIYVEADGELVGTLPLEITTVPDALTLLAPSR
;
A
#
# COMPACT_ATOMS: atom_id res chain seq x y z
N MET A 1 -32.45 -32.32 -2.34
CA MET A 1 -32.43 -30.84 -2.50
C MET A 1 -32.92 -30.22 -1.19
N GLY A 2 -32.08 -29.82 -0.23
CA GLY A 2 -32.60 -29.27 1.04
C GLY A 2 -31.58 -29.22 2.21
N ARG A 3 -30.26 -29.13 1.99
CA ARG A 3 -29.28 -28.96 3.07
C ARG A 3 -28.17 -27.91 2.86
N PHE A 4 -28.21 -27.20 1.73
CA PHE A 4 -27.21 -26.15 1.44
C PHE A 4 -27.69 -24.71 1.70
N SER A 5 -28.98 -24.51 2.07
CA SER A 5 -29.55 -23.19 2.33
C SER A 5 -29.30 -22.68 3.78
N ALA A 6 -29.10 -23.57 4.74
CA ALA A 6 -29.00 -23.21 6.16
C ALA A 6 -27.59 -22.68 6.60
N VAL A 7 -26.55 -22.99 5.85
CA VAL A 7 -25.17 -22.57 6.21
C VAL A 7 -24.87 -21.12 5.77
N ARG A 8 -25.59 -20.61 4.77
CA ARG A 8 -25.43 -19.21 4.33
C ARG A 8 -26.14 -18.17 5.23
N GLN A 9 -27.06 -18.60 6.07
CA GLN A 9 -27.81 -17.69 6.95
C GLN A 9 -27.15 -17.50 8.32
N ALA A 10 -26.30 -18.44 8.76
CA ALA A 10 -25.58 -18.35 10.03
C ALA A 10 -24.34 -17.40 9.99
N ALA A 11 -23.81 -17.07 8.81
CA ALA A 11 -22.67 -16.17 8.66
C ALA A 11 -23.05 -14.67 8.60
N ARG A 12 -24.33 -14.33 8.60
CA ARG A 12 -24.82 -12.93 8.60
C ARG A 12 -25.19 -12.37 9.97
N GLY A 13 -24.96 -13.11 11.05
CA GLY A 13 -25.47 -12.80 12.39
C GLY A 13 -24.47 -12.20 13.39
N ALA A 14 -23.25 -11.87 13.01
CA ALA A 14 -22.33 -11.12 13.86
C ALA A 14 -21.93 -9.81 13.19
N GLN A 15 -22.90 -8.94 12.94
CA GLN A 15 -22.61 -7.51 12.85
C GLN A 15 -22.15 -7.09 14.27
N VAL A 16 -20.84 -7.00 14.44
CA VAL A 16 -20.26 -6.17 15.48
C VAL A 16 -20.73 -4.75 15.12
N GLN A 17 -21.86 -4.32 15.69
CA GLN A 17 -22.22 -2.91 15.74
C GLN A 17 -21.09 -2.24 16.52
N SER A 18 -20.09 -1.72 15.82
CA SER A 18 -19.14 -0.78 16.37
C SER A 18 -19.97 0.47 16.71
N ASN A 19 -20.34 0.64 17.99
CA ASN A 19 -20.74 1.94 18.52
C ASN A 19 -19.53 2.86 18.42
N PHE A 20 -19.25 3.35 17.21
CA PHE A 20 -18.27 4.38 16.99
C PHE A 20 -18.94 5.70 17.43
N ASP A 21 -18.61 6.15 18.63
CA ASP A 21 -18.92 7.51 19.06
C ASP A 21 -18.20 8.47 18.08
N PRO A 22 -18.90 9.30 17.30
CA PRO A 22 -18.31 10.02 16.17
C PRO A 22 -17.31 11.11 16.57
N ALA A 23 -17.13 11.39 17.84
CA ALA A 23 -16.20 12.41 18.31
C ALA A 23 -14.86 11.78 18.73
N MET A 24 -13.76 12.19 18.04
CA MET A 24 -12.39 11.92 18.47
C MET A 24 -12.20 12.47 19.90
N ARG A 25 -11.71 11.64 20.83
CA ARG A 25 -11.51 12.03 22.23
C ARG A 25 -10.06 11.97 22.65
N LYS A 26 -9.34 10.96 22.17
CA LYS A 26 -7.94 10.74 22.54
C LYS A 26 -7.11 10.31 21.35
N ALA A 27 -6.10 11.10 21.03
CA ALA A 27 -5.28 10.91 19.84
C ALA A 27 -3.79 10.87 20.14
N THR A 28 -3.06 10.09 19.36
CA THR A 28 -1.59 10.11 19.32
C THR A 28 -1.12 10.51 17.94
N VAL A 29 -0.33 11.57 17.85
CA VAL A 29 0.35 12.01 16.61
C VAL A 29 1.72 11.35 16.56
N ILE A 30 1.92 10.39 15.66
CA ILE A 30 3.19 9.68 15.47
C ILE A 30 3.94 10.35 14.32
N TYR A 31 5.01 11.04 14.65
CA TYR A 31 5.82 11.79 13.69
C TYR A 31 7.13 11.07 13.37
N ASN A 32 7.39 10.88 12.07
CA ASN A 32 8.69 10.42 11.59
C ASN A 32 9.57 11.62 11.20
N PRO A 33 10.66 11.92 11.94
CA PRO A 33 11.52 13.06 11.67
C PRO A 33 12.29 12.95 10.36
N ASP A 34 12.47 11.76 9.81
CA ASP A 34 13.15 11.51 8.53
C ASP A 34 12.25 11.70 7.32
N SER A 35 10.93 11.88 7.53
CA SER A 35 9.99 12.17 6.46
C SER A 35 10.11 13.60 5.95
N GLY A 36 10.54 13.82 4.69
CA GLY A 36 10.62 15.11 3.97
C GLY A 36 11.71 16.09 4.53
N GLY A 37 11.91 17.32 3.98
CA GLY A 37 12.93 18.30 4.35
C GLY A 37 12.45 19.43 5.31
N GLY A 38 13.32 20.03 6.14
CA GLY A 38 13.06 21.27 6.89
C GLY A 38 12.59 21.10 8.35
N ARG A 39 13.46 20.67 9.25
CA ARG A 39 13.14 20.38 10.68
C ARG A 39 12.50 21.53 11.46
N VAL A 40 12.93 22.78 11.28
CA VAL A 40 12.43 23.93 12.07
C VAL A 40 10.98 24.28 11.74
N ARG A 41 10.65 24.33 10.46
CA ARG A 41 9.27 24.63 10.00
C ARG A 41 8.26 23.59 10.45
N ARG A 42 8.68 22.34 10.62
CA ARG A 42 7.83 21.23 11.02
C ARG A 42 7.44 21.25 12.49
N LYS A 43 8.34 21.66 13.37
CA LYS A 43 8.02 21.77 14.79
C LYS A 43 6.84 22.71 15.02
N SER A 44 6.89 23.90 14.43
CA SER A 44 5.78 24.87 14.50
C SER A 44 4.47 24.33 13.90
N GLN A 45 4.56 23.58 12.79
CA GLN A 45 3.37 22.96 12.19
C GLN A 45 2.74 21.89 13.09
N LEU A 46 3.57 21.07 13.74
CA LEU A 46 3.09 20.04 14.68
C LEU A 46 2.49 20.66 15.95
N GLU A 47 3.10 21.73 16.46
CA GLU A 47 2.56 22.50 17.58
C GLU A 47 1.18 23.09 17.24
N SER A 48 0.99 23.59 16.02
CA SER A 48 -0.29 24.08 15.55
C SER A 48 -1.34 22.97 15.45
N VAL A 49 -0.95 21.77 15.03
CA VAL A 49 -1.86 20.60 14.98
C VAL A 49 -2.30 20.20 16.41
N LEU A 50 -1.36 20.14 17.36
CA LEU A 50 -1.68 19.82 18.76
C LEU A 50 -2.64 20.85 19.34
N ALA A 51 -2.35 22.16 19.17
CA ALA A 51 -3.22 23.23 19.63
C ALA A 51 -4.64 23.15 19.03
N LEU A 52 -4.75 22.75 17.76
CA LEU A 52 -6.03 22.54 17.07
C LEU A 52 -6.80 21.36 17.68
N LEU A 53 -6.14 20.23 17.95
CA LEU A 53 -6.77 19.07 18.59
C LEU A 53 -7.21 19.39 20.03
N GLU A 54 -6.37 20.05 20.82
CA GLU A 54 -6.70 20.50 22.17
C GLU A 54 -7.87 21.50 22.16
N GLY A 55 -7.90 22.44 21.20
CA GLY A 55 -9.01 23.38 21.03
C GLY A 55 -10.34 22.68 20.68
N ALA A 56 -10.28 21.47 20.12
CA ALA A 56 -11.43 20.61 19.86
C ALA A 56 -11.77 19.66 21.03
N ASN A 57 -11.16 19.84 22.20
CA ASN A 57 -11.26 18.98 23.39
C ASN A 57 -10.77 17.54 23.18
N VAL A 58 -9.80 17.33 22.29
CA VAL A 58 -9.13 16.04 22.08
C VAL A 58 -7.89 15.98 22.99
N GLU A 59 -7.78 14.94 23.82
CA GLU A 59 -6.53 14.62 24.53
C GLU A 59 -5.49 14.15 23.53
N ALA A 60 -4.56 15.04 23.12
CA ALA A 60 -3.59 14.76 22.07
C ALA A 60 -2.17 14.71 22.61
N GLN A 61 -1.37 13.75 22.15
CA GLN A 61 0.07 13.68 22.40
C GLN A 61 0.88 13.53 21.12
N LEU A 62 2.05 14.16 21.08
CA LEU A 62 3.02 14.00 20.01
C LEU A 62 4.12 13.03 20.45
N VAL A 63 4.36 12.01 19.63
CA VAL A 63 5.46 11.05 19.83
C VAL A 63 6.33 10.96 18.58
N PHE A 64 7.62 10.77 18.78
CA PHE A 64 8.58 10.64 17.70
C PHE A 64 8.88 9.17 17.44
N ALA A 65 9.00 8.80 16.16
CA ALA A 65 9.38 7.48 15.73
C ALA A 65 10.36 7.58 14.56
N ASP A 66 11.60 7.20 14.80
CA ASP A 66 12.73 7.29 13.86
C ASP A 66 12.97 5.99 13.07
N SER A 67 12.25 4.94 13.42
CA SER A 67 12.37 3.63 12.79
C SER A 67 11.00 2.96 12.70
N ARG A 68 10.92 1.92 11.85
CA ARG A 68 9.72 1.07 11.73
C ARG A 68 9.32 0.48 13.08
N ALA A 69 10.27 -0.19 13.75
CA ALA A 69 9.99 -0.86 15.03
C ALA A 69 9.50 0.15 16.09
N HIS A 70 10.07 1.35 16.10
CA HIS A 70 9.66 2.41 17.01
C HIS A 70 8.27 2.95 16.69
N ALA A 71 7.92 3.13 15.40
CA ALA A 71 6.57 3.54 14.99
C ALA A 71 5.51 2.50 15.38
N GLU A 72 5.78 1.22 15.14
CA GLU A 72 4.91 0.12 15.52
C GLU A 72 4.71 0.05 17.04
N GLU A 73 5.79 0.22 17.82
CA GLU A 73 5.74 0.21 19.29
C GLU A 73 4.92 1.39 19.82
N LYS A 74 5.12 2.61 19.26
CA LYS A 74 4.33 3.78 19.65
C LYS A 74 2.85 3.61 19.33
N ALA A 75 2.52 2.98 18.22
CA ALA A 75 1.13 2.66 17.87
C ALA A 75 0.52 1.65 18.86
N ARG A 76 1.25 0.59 19.26
CA ARG A 76 0.78 -0.34 20.30
C ARG A 76 0.55 0.38 21.64
N GLN A 77 1.47 1.24 22.05
CA GLN A 77 1.34 2.06 23.27
C GLN A 77 0.09 2.96 23.21
N ALA A 78 -0.18 3.60 22.06
CA ALA A 78 -1.38 4.41 21.86
C ALA A 78 -2.66 3.59 22.00
N ILE A 79 -2.73 2.39 21.40
CA ILE A 79 -3.86 1.47 21.54
C ILE A 79 -4.07 1.08 23.00
N HIS A 80 -3.01 0.67 23.70
CA HIS A 80 -3.08 0.28 25.12
C HIS A 80 -3.47 1.45 26.04
N ALA A 81 -3.09 2.68 25.69
CA ALA A 81 -3.48 3.89 26.40
C ALA A 81 -4.94 4.31 26.12
N GLY A 82 -5.68 3.56 25.31
CA GLY A 82 -7.09 3.83 24.99
C GLY A 82 -7.29 4.97 24.00
N CYS A 83 -6.30 5.27 23.14
CA CYS A 83 -6.50 6.20 22.03
C CYS A 83 -7.53 5.62 21.04
N ASP A 84 -8.43 6.46 20.59
CA ASP A 84 -9.38 6.13 19.53
C ASP A 84 -8.84 6.51 18.14
N THR A 85 -7.83 7.37 18.08
CA THR A 85 -7.24 7.87 16.84
C THR A 85 -5.72 7.91 16.90
N VAL A 86 -5.07 7.46 15.81
CA VAL A 86 -3.63 7.62 15.57
C VAL A 86 -3.43 8.44 14.30
N PHE A 87 -2.70 9.54 14.42
CA PHE A 87 -2.28 10.35 13.27
C PHE A 87 -0.94 9.85 12.75
N ALA A 88 -0.91 9.43 11.49
CA ALA A 88 0.31 9.16 10.74
C ALA A 88 0.90 10.47 10.21
N CYS A 89 1.86 11.03 10.92
CA CYS A 89 2.54 12.26 10.50
C CYS A 89 3.84 11.93 9.75
N GLY A 90 3.72 11.74 8.43
CA GLY A 90 4.82 11.27 7.59
C GLY A 90 4.42 11.01 6.15
N GLY A 91 5.15 10.14 5.45
CA GLY A 91 4.84 9.66 4.11
C GLY A 91 4.21 8.26 4.11
N ASP A 92 4.10 7.68 2.90
CA ASP A 92 3.47 6.36 2.70
C ASP A 92 4.14 5.25 3.53
N GLY A 93 5.47 5.28 3.69
CA GLY A 93 6.18 4.33 4.56
C GLY A 93 5.81 4.45 6.04
N THR A 94 5.48 5.65 6.55
CA THR A 94 4.96 5.83 7.91
C THR A 94 3.58 5.19 8.03
N ILE A 95 2.72 5.41 7.05
CA ILE A 95 1.39 4.79 6.98
C ILE A 95 1.53 3.26 6.92
N HIS A 96 2.40 2.75 6.04
CA HIS A 96 2.69 1.32 5.92
C HIS A 96 3.07 0.67 7.25
N ASN A 97 3.93 1.33 8.04
CA ASN A 97 4.33 0.81 9.35
C ASN A 97 3.16 0.80 10.35
N LEU A 98 2.34 1.84 10.36
CA LEU A 98 1.23 1.96 11.31
C LEU A 98 0.08 1.00 11.01
N ILE A 99 -0.24 0.74 9.74
CA ILE A 99 -1.30 -0.22 9.40
C ILE A 99 -0.97 -1.66 9.83
N GLN A 100 0.31 -2.01 10.02
CA GLN A 100 0.69 -3.33 10.54
C GLN A 100 0.17 -3.55 11.97
N VAL A 101 -0.02 -2.49 12.72
CA VAL A 101 -0.48 -2.51 14.12
C VAL A 101 -1.96 -2.15 14.25
N LEU A 102 -2.44 -1.21 13.43
CA LEU A 102 -3.81 -0.72 13.50
C LEU A 102 -4.82 -1.64 12.80
N ALA A 103 -4.36 -2.53 11.92
CA ALA A 103 -5.23 -3.49 11.24
C ALA A 103 -6.00 -4.34 12.25
N ASN A 104 -7.31 -4.51 11.99
CA ASN A 104 -8.26 -5.24 12.83
C ASN A 104 -8.44 -4.68 14.26
N THR A 105 -8.07 -3.41 14.48
CA THR A 105 -8.37 -2.69 15.72
C THR A 105 -9.56 -1.74 15.53
N GLY A 106 -10.08 -1.20 16.63
CA GLY A 106 -11.09 -0.14 16.60
C GLY A 106 -10.50 1.26 16.44
N VAL A 107 -9.16 1.40 16.43
CA VAL A 107 -8.47 2.69 16.40
C VAL A 107 -8.44 3.23 14.97
N ALA A 108 -8.83 4.48 14.81
CA ALA A 108 -8.85 5.14 13.52
C ALA A 108 -7.46 5.67 13.12
N LEU A 109 -7.14 5.57 11.83
CA LEU A 109 -5.96 6.19 11.24
C LEU A 109 -6.35 7.50 10.58
N ALA A 110 -5.73 8.60 11.00
CA ALA A 110 -5.74 9.90 10.35
C ALA A 110 -4.38 10.18 9.71
N ILE A 111 -4.33 10.97 8.64
CA ILE A 111 -3.11 11.19 7.86
C ILE A 111 -2.75 12.67 7.86
N LEU A 112 -1.51 12.96 8.27
CA LEU A 112 -0.87 14.27 8.12
C LEU A 112 0.28 14.14 7.11
N PRO A 113 0.06 14.50 5.82
CA PRO A 113 0.99 14.17 4.74
C PRO A 113 2.24 15.03 4.82
N MET A 114 3.40 14.41 5.10
CA MET A 114 4.72 15.06 5.16
C MET A 114 5.77 14.34 4.31
N GLY A 115 5.38 13.33 3.55
CA GLY A 115 6.26 12.59 2.65
C GLY A 115 6.42 13.27 1.28
N THR A 116 7.06 12.54 0.35
CA THR A 116 7.27 12.99 -1.03
C THR A 116 6.11 12.64 -1.94
N ALA A 117 5.62 11.40 -1.90
CA ALA A 117 4.56 10.92 -2.78
C ALA A 117 3.17 11.13 -2.15
N ASN A 118 2.99 10.71 -0.89
CA ASN A 118 1.71 10.80 -0.16
C ASN A 118 0.53 10.24 -0.96
N ALA A 119 0.74 9.08 -1.58
CA ALA A 119 -0.20 8.50 -2.53
C ALA A 119 -1.58 8.27 -1.91
N LEU A 120 -1.62 7.71 -0.69
CA LEU A 120 -2.89 7.48 0.01
C LEU A 120 -3.61 8.80 0.33
N ALA A 121 -2.89 9.85 0.73
CA ALA A 121 -3.48 11.16 1.00
C ALA A 121 -4.08 11.79 -0.27
N HIS A 122 -3.42 11.63 -1.41
CA HIS A 122 -3.95 12.08 -2.71
C HIS A 122 -5.24 11.33 -3.09
N ASP A 123 -5.29 10.02 -2.91
CA ASP A 123 -6.48 9.21 -3.22
C ASP A 123 -7.67 9.58 -2.33
N LEU A 124 -7.42 9.85 -1.07
CA LEU A 124 -8.43 10.26 -0.10
C LEU A 124 -8.84 11.74 -0.21
N GLY A 125 -8.18 12.54 -1.05
CA GLY A 125 -8.41 13.97 -1.17
C GLY A 125 -7.99 14.78 0.06
N ILE A 126 -7.03 14.26 0.84
CA ILE A 126 -6.50 14.94 2.03
C ILE A 126 -5.59 16.08 1.60
N SER A 127 -5.75 17.25 2.23
CA SER A 127 -4.93 18.43 1.97
C SER A 127 -3.45 18.17 2.28
N MET A 128 -2.54 18.63 1.43
CA MET A 128 -1.10 18.60 1.71
C MET A 128 -0.68 19.65 2.78
N ASN A 129 -1.59 20.53 3.19
CA ASN A 129 -1.42 21.38 4.37
C ASN A 129 -1.85 20.58 5.61
N ILE A 130 -0.92 20.34 6.55
CA ILE A 130 -1.16 19.45 7.68
C ILE A 130 -2.20 20.01 8.68
N ALA A 131 -2.33 21.32 8.82
CA ALA A 131 -3.37 21.92 9.66
C ALA A 131 -4.76 21.66 9.05
N ALA A 132 -4.93 21.92 7.74
CA ALA A 132 -6.16 21.60 7.04
C ALA A 132 -6.46 20.08 7.01
N ALA A 133 -5.42 19.23 6.97
CA ALA A 133 -5.59 17.78 7.07
C ALA A 133 -6.08 17.36 8.47
N ALA A 134 -5.58 18.01 9.54
CA ALA A 134 -6.02 17.78 10.91
C ALA A 134 -7.47 18.25 11.14
N GLU A 135 -7.84 19.42 10.61
CA GLU A 135 -9.23 19.92 10.63
C GLU A 135 -10.18 18.96 9.91
N ALA A 136 -9.76 18.47 8.74
CA ALA A 136 -10.54 17.48 7.99
C ALA A 136 -10.69 16.16 8.74
N ALA A 137 -9.67 15.73 9.50
CA ALA A 137 -9.77 14.54 10.33
C ALA A 137 -10.72 14.72 11.52
N LEU A 138 -10.73 15.90 12.16
CA LEU A 138 -11.66 16.24 13.26
C LEU A 138 -13.12 16.24 12.80
N SER A 139 -13.39 16.72 11.59
CA SER A 139 -14.74 16.75 11.00
C SER A 139 -15.07 15.52 10.16
N GLY A 140 -14.09 14.64 9.95
CA GLY A 140 -14.19 13.47 9.09
C GLY A 140 -15.05 12.36 9.69
N THR A 141 -15.68 11.58 8.83
CA THR A 141 -16.43 10.40 9.24
C THR A 141 -15.54 9.17 9.21
N PRO A 142 -15.47 8.38 10.29
CA PRO A 142 -14.76 7.12 10.28
C PRO A 142 -15.31 6.16 9.22
N ARG A 143 -14.44 5.62 8.39
CA ARG A 143 -14.78 4.68 7.32
C ARG A 143 -13.96 3.43 7.44
N ARG A 144 -14.61 2.27 7.45
CA ARG A 144 -13.94 0.98 7.38
C ARG A 144 -13.53 0.69 5.96
N VAL A 145 -12.30 0.24 5.77
CA VAL A 145 -11.77 -0.16 4.47
C VAL A 145 -11.08 -1.52 4.56
N ALA A 146 -11.11 -2.25 3.46
CA ALA A 146 -10.32 -3.46 3.35
C ALA A 146 -8.83 -3.12 3.21
N LEU A 147 -7.95 -3.97 3.73
CA LEU A 147 -6.51 -3.96 3.46
C LEU A 147 -6.14 -5.12 2.55
N GLY A 148 -5.14 -4.91 1.71
CA GLY A 148 -4.44 -6.02 1.10
C GLY A 148 -3.49 -6.67 2.11
N ARG A 149 -3.32 -7.99 2.02
CA ARG A 149 -2.37 -8.77 2.82
C ARG A 149 -1.47 -9.58 1.92
N ILE A 150 -0.17 -9.45 2.15
CA ILE A 150 0.86 -10.24 1.48
C ILE A 150 1.31 -11.38 2.41
N GLN A 151 1.59 -12.53 1.81
CA GLN A 151 2.39 -13.60 2.39
C GLN A 151 3.49 -13.96 1.38
N CYS A 152 4.75 -13.88 1.78
CA CYS A 152 5.91 -14.16 0.94
C CYS A 152 7.07 -14.71 1.78
N LEU A 153 8.22 -14.92 1.16
CA LEU A 153 9.46 -15.17 1.89
C LEU A 153 10.22 -13.86 2.07
N ASP A 154 10.79 -13.61 3.24
CA ASP A 154 11.73 -12.52 3.44
C ASP A 154 13.05 -12.75 2.67
N LEU A 155 13.99 -11.83 2.78
CA LEU A 155 15.28 -11.96 2.08
C LEU A 155 16.15 -13.11 2.56
N ASP A 156 15.88 -13.60 3.79
CA ASP A 156 16.55 -14.75 4.41
C ASP A 156 15.81 -16.08 4.14
N GLY A 157 14.69 -16.02 3.40
CA GLY A 157 13.88 -17.20 3.03
C GLY A 157 12.89 -17.64 4.12
N LYS A 158 12.62 -16.81 5.13
CA LYS A 158 11.63 -17.11 6.17
C LYS A 158 10.25 -16.58 5.78
N PRO A 159 9.17 -17.29 6.18
CA PRO A 159 7.81 -16.80 5.96
C PRO A 159 7.59 -15.40 6.57
N ARG A 160 7.04 -14.49 5.77
CA ARG A 160 6.70 -13.14 6.17
C ARG A 160 5.30 -12.79 5.71
N ALA A 161 4.56 -12.07 6.54
CA ALA A 161 3.27 -11.49 6.19
C ALA A 161 3.24 -10.01 6.55
N CYS A 162 2.57 -9.19 5.72
CA CYS A 162 2.30 -7.78 6.02
C CYS A 162 1.03 -7.31 5.32
N PHE A 163 0.48 -6.20 5.81
CA PHE A 163 -0.62 -5.48 5.17
C PHE A 163 -0.09 -4.41 4.21
N PHE A 164 -0.90 -4.07 3.21
CA PHE A 164 -0.70 -2.91 2.34
C PHE A 164 -2.02 -2.22 2.06
N ILE A 165 -1.97 -0.94 1.73
CA ILE A 165 -3.16 -0.11 1.48
C ILE A 165 -3.12 0.58 0.12
N VAL A 166 -1.94 0.82 -0.44
CA VAL A 166 -1.75 1.50 -1.73
C VAL A 166 -1.61 0.49 -2.85
N ALA A 167 -0.52 -0.24 -2.85
CA ALA A 167 -0.21 -1.24 -3.86
C ALA A 167 0.80 -2.26 -3.33
N ALA A 168 0.83 -3.43 -3.96
CA ALA A 168 1.85 -4.44 -3.75
C ALA A 168 2.16 -5.15 -5.06
N GLY A 169 3.39 -5.60 -5.24
CA GLY A 169 3.79 -6.19 -6.50
C GLY A 169 4.98 -7.11 -6.44
N ALA A 170 5.23 -7.77 -7.57
CA ALA A 170 6.40 -8.61 -7.80
C ALA A 170 6.90 -8.41 -9.24
N GLY A 171 8.21 -8.27 -9.40
CA GLY A 171 8.86 -8.13 -10.70
C GLY A 171 9.76 -6.91 -10.80
N VAL A 172 9.56 -6.11 -11.84
CA VAL A 172 10.42 -4.97 -12.21
C VAL A 172 10.41 -3.86 -11.16
N ASP A 173 9.23 -3.46 -10.71
CA ASP A 173 9.06 -2.38 -9.73
C ASP A 173 9.68 -2.75 -8.37
N ALA A 174 9.40 -3.95 -7.86
CA ALA A 174 10.00 -4.46 -6.64
C ALA A 174 11.54 -4.53 -6.72
N HIS A 175 12.09 -4.89 -7.91
CA HIS A 175 13.53 -4.85 -8.15
C HIS A 175 14.09 -3.43 -8.10
N LEU A 176 13.37 -2.44 -8.63
CA LEU A 176 13.76 -1.03 -8.55
C LEU A 176 13.79 -0.57 -7.09
N PHE A 177 12.78 -0.88 -6.29
CA PHE A 177 12.76 -0.57 -4.86
C PHE A 177 13.93 -1.23 -4.11
N TYR A 178 14.25 -2.49 -4.41
CA TYR A 178 15.40 -3.18 -3.82
C TYR A 178 16.73 -2.47 -4.10
N LYS A 179 16.96 -1.99 -5.33
CA LYS A 179 18.24 -1.38 -5.76
C LYS A 179 18.34 0.12 -5.48
N LEU A 180 17.19 0.80 -5.30
CA LEU A 180 17.12 2.25 -5.11
C LEU A 180 16.88 2.67 -3.66
N HIS A 181 17.26 1.86 -2.68
CA HIS A 181 17.09 2.15 -1.26
C HIS A 181 17.33 3.63 -0.92
N SER A 182 16.55 4.16 0.02
CA SER A 182 16.45 5.58 0.39
C SER A 182 17.78 6.33 0.62
N GLY A 183 18.83 5.63 1.03
CA GLY A 183 20.17 6.21 1.22
C GLY A 183 20.84 6.73 -0.06
N VAL A 184 20.42 6.27 -1.23
CA VAL A 184 20.97 6.70 -2.53
C VAL A 184 20.43 8.08 -2.92
N LYS A 185 19.15 8.35 -2.64
CA LYS A 185 18.46 9.61 -2.97
C LYS A 185 19.10 10.81 -2.27
N GLN A 186 19.47 10.66 -1.01
CA GLN A 186 20.06 11.73 -0.21
C GLN A 186 21.50 12.06 -0.62
N ARG A 187 22.27 11.10 -1.16
CA ARG A 187 23.69 11.27 -1.49
C ARG A 187 23.96 11.67 -2.94
N MET A 188 23.11 11.27 -3.89
CA MET A 188 23.42 11.41 -5.31
C MET A 188 22.66 12.53 -6.03
N GLY A 189 21.69 13.16 -5.40
CA GLY A 189 20.82 14.14 -6.06
C GLY A 189 19.77 13.49 -7.01
N MET A 190 18.75 14.27 -7.37
CA MET A 190 17.55 13.76 -8.08
C MET A 190 17.86 13.23 -9.48
N ALA A 191 18.72 13.92 -10.25
CA ALA A 191 19.06 13.52 -11.62
C ALA A 191 19.81 12.17 -11.65
N ALA A 192 20.77 11.96 -10.75
CA ALA A 192 21.50 10.71 -10.66
C ALA A 192 20.60 9.56 -10.15
N TYR A 193 19.65 9.85 -9.27
CA TYR A 193 18.63 8.89 -8.85
C TYR A 193 17.79 8.39 -10.03
N TYR A 194 17.24 9.31 -10.85
CA TYR A 194 16.46 8.93 -12.03
C TYR A 194 17.30 8.21 -13.10
N ALA A 195 18.54 8.64 -13.32
CA ALA A 195 19.44 7.94 -14.24
C ALA A 195 19.74 6.50 -13.78
N LYS A 196 19.94 6.29 -12.48
CA LYS A 196 20.11 4.96 -11.89
C LYS A 196 18.84 4.11 -12.02
N ALA A 197 17.66 4.68 -11.73
CA ALA A 197 16.38 4.00 -11.88
C ALA A 197 16.17 3.55 -13.34
N TRP A 198 16.42 4.44 -14.29
CA TRP A 198 16.36 4.14 -15.72
C TRP A 198 17.31 3.01 -16.14
N ASN A 199 18.57 3.08 -15.69
CA ASN A 199 19.55 2.03 -16.01
C ASN A 199 19.12 0.66 -15.43
N LEU A 200 18.68 0.63 -14.17
CA LEU A 200 18.20 -0.60 -13.53
C LEU A 200 16.99 -1.18 -14.28
N TRP A 201 16.04 -0.34 -14.65
CA TRP A 201 14.88 -0.76 -15.44
C TRP A 201 15.28 -1.25 -16.82
N ALA A 202 16.19 -0.53 -17.52
CA ALA A 202 16.65 -0.89 -18.86
C ALA A 202 17.47 -2.20 -18.89
N THR A 203 18.12 -2.55 -17.78
CA THR A 203 18.98 -3.75 -17.70
C THR A 203 18.30 -4.93 -16.97
N TYR A 204 17.11 -4.75 -16.40
CA TYR A 204 16.39 -5.83 -15.72
C TYR A 204 16.07 -6.98 -16.69
N PRO A 205 16.33 -8.24 -16.32
CA PRO A 205 16.20 -9.38 -17.24
C PRO A 205 14.76 -9.75 -17.61
N MET A 206 13.73 -9.04 -17.08
CA MET A 206 12.31 -9.34 -17.29
C MET A 206 11.99 -10.82 -17.00
N THR A 207 12.46 -11.29 -15.85
CA THR A 207 12.28 -12.68 -15.42
C THR A 207 10.79 -13.02 -15.29
N ARG A 208 10.38 -14.14 -15.90
CA ARG A 208 8.99 -14.60 -15.86
C ARG A 208 8.70 -15.41 -14.61
N PHE A 209 7.46 -15.32 -14.17
CA PHE A 209 6.89 -16.13 -13.09
C PHE A 209 5.41 -16.42 -13.34
N ALA A 210 4.90 -17.49 -12.74
CA ALA A 210 3.50 -17.86 -12.88
C ALA A 210 2.63 -17.05 -11.91
N VAL A 211 1.48 -16.59 -12.40
CA VAL A 211 0.40 -15.98 -11.62
C VAL A 211 -0.86 -16.81 -11.77
N GLU A 212 -1.52 -17.07 -10.65
CA GLU A 212 -2.79 -17.79 -10.57
C GLU A 212 -3.80 -16.95 -9.79
N PHE A 213 -5.00 -16.74 -10.34
CA PHE A 213 -6.07 -15.99 -9.69
C PHE A 213 -7.45 -16.37 -10.27
N ALA A 214 -8.51 -16.15 -9.49
CA ALA A 214 -9.88 -16.14 -9.99
C ALA A 214 -10.35 -14.69 -10.07
N GLU A 215 -11.00 -14.29 -11.15
CA GLU A 215 -11.59 -12.95 -11.25
C GLU A 215 -12.75 -12.79 -10.26
N THR A 216 -12.93 -11.59 -9.73
CA THR A 216 -14.05 -11.28 -8.83
C THR A 216 -15.38 -11.62 -9.50
N GLY A 217 -16.16 -12.48 -8.85
CA GLY A 217 -17.45 -12.96 -9.36
C GLY A 217 -17.36 -14.16 -10.30
N SER A 218 -16.17 -14.75 -10.47
CA SER A 218 -15.96 -15.98 -11.25
C SER A 218 -15.23 -17.02 -10.41
N ASP A 219 -15.62 -18.26 -10.53
CA ASP A 219 -14.92 -19.40 -9.92
C ASP A 219 -13.82 -19.98 -10.84
N THR A 220 -13.71 -19.45 -12.06
CA THR A 220 -12.73 -19.93 -13.04
C THR A 220 -11.35 -19.41 -12.72
N MET A 221 -10.41 -20.31 -12.46
CA MET A 221 -9.00 -19.98 -12.27
C MET A 221 -8.35 -19.60 -13.59
N ARG A 222 -7.68 -18.44 -13.58
CA ARG A 222 -6.81 -17.99 -14.66
C ARG A 222 -5.36 -18.19 -14.27
N GLN A 223 -4.55 -18.58 -15.25
CA GLN A 223 -3.11 -18.67 -15.11
C GLN A 223 -2.44 -17.85 -16.21
N ALA A 224 -1.33 -17.20 -15.88
CA ALA A 224 -0.53 -16.45 -16.82
C ALA A 224 0.94 -16.44 -16.39
N ASP A 225 1.84 -16.47 -17.40
CA ASP A 225 3.26 -16.25 -17.19
C ASP A 225 3.56 -14.77 -17.40
N VAL A 226 4.00 -14.10 -16.34
CA VAL A 226 4.15 -12.66 -16.32
C VAL A 226 5.58 -12.24 -15.95
N THR A 227 5.96 -11.03 -16.34
CA THR A 227 7.22 -10.37 -15.95
C THR A 227 6.99 -9.34 -14.84
N GLU A 228 5.72 -8.99 -14.60
CA GLU A 228 5.29 -8.02 -13.60
C GLU A 228 3.88 -8.34 -13.15
N LEU A 229 3.64 -8.24 -11.85
CA LEU A 229 2.31 -8.17 -11.25
C LEU A 229 2.27 -7.02 -10.26
N MET A 230 1.26 -6.15 -10.38
CA MET A 230 0.94 -5.12 -9.42
C MET A 230 -0.51 -5.26 -8.97
N ALA A 231 -0.74 -5.37 -7.68
CA ALA A 231 -2.06 -5.38 -7.03
C ALA A 231 -2.31 -4.01 -6.40
N VAL A 232 -3.32 -3.29 -6.88
CA VAL A 232 -3.57 -1.88 -6.57
C VAL A 232 -4.88 -1.71 -5.83
N ARG A 233 -4.86 -0.90 -4.76
CA ARG A 233 -6.02 -0.60 -3.93
C ARG A 233 -6.56 0.83 -4.12
N ILE A 234 -5.71 1.77 -4.53
CA ILE A 234 -6.06 3.18 -4.68
C ILE A 234 -6.25 3.56 -6.15
N ARG A 235 -7.05 4.59 -6.41
CA ARG A 235 -7.28 5.12 -7.76
C ARG A 235 -6.24 6.14 -8.16
N ASN A 236 -5.86 7.01 -7.23
CA ASN A 236 -5.04 8.19 -7.50
C ASN A 236 -3.72 8.15 -6.73
N PHE A 237 -2.62 7.91 -7.44
CA PHE A 237 -1.28 7.90 -6.84
C PHE A 237 -0.70 9.29 -6.59
N GLY A 238 -1.40 10.35 -7.03
CA GLY A 238 -0.90 11.72 -6.96
C GLY A 238 0.14 12.05 -8.03
N GLY A 239 0.55 13.32 -8.09
CA GLY A 239 1.57 13.78 -9.01
C GLY A 239 1.21 13.54 -10.47
N VAL A 240 2.18 13.02 -11.23
CA VAL A 240 2.07 12.81 -12.68
C VAL A 240 1.38 11.46 -13.00
N LEU A 241 1.58 10.43 -12.18
CA LEU A 241 1.00 9.09 -12.35
C LEU A 241 -0.30 8.97 -11.56
N GLN A 242 -1.39 9.52 -12.08
CA GLN A 242 -2.65 9.57 -11.34
C GLN A 242 -3.39 8.23 -11.33
N GLU A 243 -3.52 7.54 -12.44
CA GLU A 243 -4.31 6.31 -12.53
C GLU A 243 -3.52 5.19 -13.23
N LEU A 244 -2.90 4.32 -12.46
CA LEU A 244 -2.19 3.14 -12.97
C LEU A 244 -3.12 1.95 -13.21
N ALA A 245 -4.11 1.76 -12.34
CA ALA A 245 -5.03 0.62 -12.38
C ALA A 245 -6.49 1.09 -12.39
N PRO A 246 -7.05 1.44 -13.56
CA PRO A 246 -8.45 1.84 -13.67
C PRO A 246 -9.40 0.86 -13.00
N GLY A 247 -10.28 1.37 -12.13
CA GLY A 247 -11.23 0.56 -11.36
C GLY A 247 -10.72 0.11 -9.99
N ALA A 248 -9.49 0.47 -9.58
CA ALA A 248 -9.05 0.32 -8.20
C ALA A 248 -9.83 1.27 -7.27
N SER A 249 -10.13 0.84 -6.05
CA SER A 249 -10.78 1.66 -5.03
C SER A 249 -10.64 1.03 -3.65
N LEU A 250 -10.47 1.86 -2.62
CA LEU A 250 -10.48 1.42 -1.23
C LEU A 250 -11.87 0.90 -0.78
N ASP A 251 -12.93 1.24 -1.50
CA ASP A 251 -14.31 0.79 -1.22
C ASP A 251 -14.58 -0.65 -1.67
N ARG A 252 -13.61 -1.31 -2.29
CA ARG A 252 -13.74 -2.68 -2.80
C ARG A 252 -13.07 -3.68 -1.86
N ASP A 253 -13.61 -4.89 -1.80
CA ASP A 253 -13.04 -6.02 -1.06
C ASP A 253 -12.14 -6.92 -1.93
N ASP A 254 -11.69 -6.41 -3.08
CA ASP A 254 -10.73 -7.05 -3.96
C ASP A 254 -9.57 -6.11 -4.31
N VAL A 255 -8.53 -6.62 -4.94
CA VAL A 255 -7.45 -5.82 -5.52
C VAL A 255 -7.64 -5.71 -7.04
N ARG A 256 -7.32 -4.54 -7.58
CA ARG A 256 -7.17 -4.38 -9.02
C ARG A 256 -5.77 -4.83 -9.41
N ILE A 257 -5.66 -5.89 -10.21
CA ILE A 257 -4.37 -6.41 -10.65
C ILE A 257 -4.04 -5.90 -12.05
N VAL A 258 -2.80 -5.48 -12.22
CA VAL A 258 -2.15 -5.19 -13.51
C VAL A 258 -1.06 -6.24 -13.66
N PHE A 259 -1.10 -7.01 -14.74
CA PHE A 259 -0.09 -8.01 -15.00
C PHE A 259 0.44 -7.93 -16.42
N CYS A 260 1.75 -8.06 -16.56
CA CYS A 260 2.46 -7.90 -17.80
C CYS A 260 2.97 -9.26 -18.29
N SER A 261 2.37 -9.81 -19.34
CA SER A 261 2.80 -11.06 -19.98
C SER A 261 3.88 -10.85 -21.03
N THR A 262 4.43 -9.63 -21.12
CA THR A 262 5.42 -9.25 -22.14
C THR A 262 6.75 -8.82 -21.50
N ALA A 263 7.86 -9.11 -22.17
CA ALA A 263 9.17 -8.55 -21.84
C ALA A 263 9.49 -7.25 -22.63
N SER A 264 8.53 -6.75 -23.43
CA SER A 264 8.72 -5.56 -24.24
C SER A 264 8.77 -4.29 -23.40
N ARG A 265 9.93 -3.67 -23.27
CA ARG A 265 10.12 -2.38 -22.59
C ARG A 265 9.26 -1.27 -23.19
N LEU A 266 9.01 -1.32 -24.51
CA LEU A 266 8.12 -0.36 -25.16
C LEU A 266 6.68 -0.48 -24.64
N ALA A 267 6.18 -1.71 -24.41
CA ALA A 267 4.86 -1.91 -23.83
C ALA A 267 4.75 -1.30 -22.42
N TYR A 268 5.77 -1.46 -21.58
CA TYR A 268 5.82 -0.81 -20.26
C TYR A 268 5.79 0.71 -20.38
N LEU A 269 6.60 1.31 -21.27
CA LEU A 269 6.61 2.75 -21.50
C LEU A 269 5.25 3.26 -22.02
N LEU A 270 4.62 2.54 -22.92
CA LEU A 270 3.29 2.87 -23.43
C LEU A 270 2.23 2.78 -22.32
N TYR A 271 2.35 1.81 -21.41
CA TYR A 271 1.46 1.69 -20.28
C TYR A 271 1.60 2.86 -19.30
N VAL A 272 2.82 3.26 -18.97
CA VAL A 272 3.09 4.44 -18.16
C VAL A 272 2.58 5.70 -18.87
N ALA A 273 2.86 5.86 -20.16
CA ALA A 273 2.38 6.98 -20.97
C ALA A 273 0.85 7.06 -21.02
N ARG A 274 0.17 5.90 -21.07
CA ARG A 274 -1.29 5.80 -20.96
C ARG A 274 -1.81 6.43 -19.67
N GLY A 275 -1.19 6.10 -18.53
CA GLY A 275 -1.52 6.66 -17.21
C GLY A 275 -1.27 8.17 -17.15
N LEU A 276 -0.12 8.64 -17.69
CA LEU A 276 0.24 10.05 -17.76
C LEU A 276 -0.74 10.86 -18.60
N LEU A 277 -1.16 10.32 -19.74
CA LEU A 277 -2.06 10.98 -20.70
C LEU A 277 -3.54 10.79 -20.34
N ARG A 278 -3.86 10.07 -19.26
CA ARG A 278 -5.24 9.72 -18.85
C ARG A 278 -6.06 9.11 -20.01
N ARG A 279 -5.44 8.25 -20.78
CA ARG A 279 -6.05 7.57 -21.93
C ARG A 279 -6.26 6.09 -21.63
N ASN A 280 -7.33 5.51 -22.19
CA ASN A 280 -7.72 4.12 -21.94
C ASN A 280 -7.47 3.21 -23.15
N TRP A 281 -6.34 3.37 -23.86
CA TRP A 281 -5.99 2.42 -24.90
C TRP A 281 -5.46 1.10 -24.32
N LYS A 282 -5.68 0.01 -25.05
CA LYS A 282 -5.11 -1.29 -24.68
C LYS A 282 -3.63 -1.33 -25.07
N VAL A 283 -2.79 -1.84 -24.18
CA VAL A 283 -1.37 -2.10 -24.46
C VAL A 283 -1.20 -3.61 -24.59
N PRO A 284 -0.72 -4.11 -25.73
CA PRO A 284 -0.51 -5.55 -25.91
C PRO A 284 0.39 -6.15 -24.83
N GLY A 285 -0.02 -7.28 -24.27
CA GLY A 285 0.72 -7.97 -23.22
C GLY A 285 0.57 -7.35 -21.81
N ILE A 286 -0.29 -6.35 -21.64
CA ILE A 286 -0.63 -5.81 -20.31
C ILE A 286 -2.15 -5.90 -20.13
N GLU A 287 -2.55 -6.61 -19.08
CA GLU A 287 -3.95 -6.87 -18.76
C GLU A 287 -4.29 -6.38 -17.37
N LEU A 288 -5.59 -6.11 -17.20
CA LEU A 288 -6.16 -5.71 -15.91
C LEU A 288 -7.30 -6.66 -15.54
N ALA A 289 -7.28 -7.14 -14.30
CA ALA A 289 -8.36 -7.92 -13.72
C ALA A 289 -8.64 -7.45 -12.29
N SER A 290 -9.67 -7.98 -11.66
CA SER A 290 -9.93 -7.78 -10.23
C SER A 290 -10.01 -9.15 -9.56
N SER A 291 -9.39 -9.30 -8.41
CA SER A 291 -9.37 -10.57 -7.69
C SER A 291 -9.28 -10.34 -6.18
N PRO A 292 -9.98 -11.14 -5.36
CA PRO A 292 -9.80 -11.15 -3.92
C PRO A 292 -8.54 -11.91 -3.48
N ARG A 293 -7.98 -12.75 -4.37
CA ARG A 293 -6.79 -13.58 -4.09
C ARG A 293 -5.95 -13.82 -5.34
N VAL A 294 -4.64 -13.59 -5.21
CA VAL A 294 -3.65 -13.81 -6.27
C VAL A 294 -2.48 -14.60 -5.71
N GLN A 295 -2.01 -15.59 -6.46
CA GLN A 295 -0.82 -16.38 -6.11
C GLN A 295 0.24 -16.23 -7.19
N CYS A 296 1.49 -16.01 -6.78
CA CYS A 296 2.63 -15.95 -7.69
C CYS A 296 3.68 -16.98 -7.26
N LYS A 297 4.18 -17.74 -8.22
CA LYS A 297 5.15 -18.81 -8.01
C LYS A 297 6.26 -18.73 -9.06
N TYR A 298 7.45 -19.22 -8.72
CA TYR A 298 8.45 -19.46 -9.74
C TYR A 298 7.91 -20.43 -10.78
N LEU A 299 8.28 -20.24 -12.04
CA LEU A 299 7.99 -21.22 -13.08
C LEU A 299 8.73 -22.52 -12.78
N PRO A 300 8.11 -23.70 -13.09
CA PRO A 300 8.78 -24.97 -12.95
C PRO A 300 10.04 -25.00 -13.86
N GLU A 301 11.10 -25.62 -13.38
CA GLU A 301 12.32 -25.78 -14.15
C GLU A 301 12.02 -26.61 -15.41
N SER A 302 12.16 -25.97 -16.59
CA SER A 302 12.10 -26.72 -17.85
C SER A 302 13.41 -27.49 -18.04
N SER A 303 13.30 -28.73 -18.51
CA SER A 303 14.42 -29.67 -18.72
C SER A 303 15.43 -29.23 -19.80
N SER A 304 15.28 -28.07 -20.38
CA SER A 304 16.18 -27.47 -21.38
C SER A 304 17.18 -26.51 -20.70
N GLY A 305 18.45 -26.68 -20.98
CA GLY A 305 19.66 -26.12 -20.35
C GLY A 305 19.76 -24.64 -20.00
N ASP A 306 18.73 -23.83 -20.22
CA ASP A 306 18.66 -22.42 -19.80
C ASP A 306 18.31 -22.24 -18.30
N THR A 307 18.10 -23.33 -17.59
CA THR A 307 17.57 -23.42 -16.22
C THR A 307 18.54 -22.89 -15.17
N VAL A 308 19.84 -22.89 -15.42
CA VAL A 308 20.86 -22.50 -14.44
C VAL A 308 20.82 -21.00 -14.13
N LEU A 309 20.35 -20.18 -15.07
CA LEU A 309 20.21 -18.72 -14.84
C LEU A 309 18.89 -18.36 -14.16
N ALA A 310 17.80 -19.06 -14.49
CA ALA A 310 16.46 -18.81 -13.93
C ALA A 310 16.38 -19.14 -12.44
N ALA A 311 16.99 -20.25 -12.01
CA ALA A 311 17.04 -20.67 -10.58
C ALA A 311 17.85 -19.72 -9.67
N LYS A 312 18.67 -18.81 -10.24
CA LYS A 312 19.49 -17.84 -9.48
C LYS A 312 18.89 -16.45 -9.39
N THR A 313 17.86 -16.12 -10.17
CA THR A 313 17.30 -14.77 -10.19
C THR A 313 16.16 -14.66 -9.18
N LYS A 314 16.41 -14.00 -8.03
CA LYS A 314 15.36 -13.69 -7.06
C LYS A 314 14.36 -12.69 -7.67
N ILE A 315 13.08 -13.02 -7.62
CA ILE A 315 11.98 -12.10 -7.96
C ILE A 315 11.54 -11.46 -6.67
N TYR A 316 11.76 -10.17 -6.58
CA TYR A 316 11.47 -9.39 -5.38
C TYR A 316 9.99 -9.05 -5.27
N VAL A 317 9.53 -8.82 -4.03
CA VAL A 317 8.17 -8.44 -3.66
C VAL A 317 8.23 -7.13 -2.88
N GLU A 318 7.36 -6.20 -3.24
CA GLU A 318 7.20 -4.92 -2.56
C GLU A 318 5.76 -4.75 -2.03
N ALA A 319 5.58 -3.83 -1.07
CA ALA A 319 4.30 -3.37 -0.56
C ALA A 319 4.39 -1.90 -0.16
N ASP A 320 3.50 -1.06 -0.69
CA ASP A 320 3.45 0.39 -0.44
C ASP A 320 4.80 1.10 -0.66
N GLY A 321 5.61 0.60 -1.61
CA GLY A 321 6.94 1.10 -1.92
C GLY A 321 8.05 0.60 -1.00
N GLU A 322 7.76 -0.37 -0.13
CA GLU A 322 8.74 -0.99 0.75
C GLU A 322 9.07 -2.41 0.29
N LEU A 323 10.37 -2.76 0.27
CA LEU A 323 10.79 -4.12 -0.04
C LEU A 323 10.35 -5.07 1.08
N VAL A 324 9.57 -6.09 0.72
CA VAL A 324 9.03 -7.07 1.68
C VAL A 324 9.78 -8.39 1.63
N GLY A 325 10.10 -8.87 0.43
CA GLY A 325 10.73 -10.18 0.30
C GLY A 325 10.86 -10.66 -1.14
N THR A 326 10.61 -11.96 -1.34
CA THR A 326 10.72 -12.65 -2.64
C THR A 326 9.58 -13.66 -2.81
N LEU A 327 9.40 -14.18 -4.04
CA LEU A 327 8.47 -15.29 -4.29
C LEU A 327 8.81 -16.54 -3.44
N PRO A 328 7.80 -17.43 -3.18
CA PRO A 328 6.40 -17.33 -3.60
C PRO A 328 5.65 -16.20 -2.91
N LEU A 329 4.64 -15.66 -3.57
CA LEU A 329 3.81 -14.57 -3.07
C LEU A 329 2.34 -14.98 -3.11
N GLU A 330 1.63 -14.71 -2.03
CA GLU A 330 0.18 -14.72 -1.99
C GLU A 330 -0.32 -13.34 -1.57
N ILE A 331 -1.25 -12.78 -2.35
CA ILE A 331 -1.96 -11.55 -2.05
C ILE A 331 -3.42 -11.90 -1.78
N THR A 332 -3.96 -11.41 -0.68
CA THR A 332 -5.38 -11.54 -0.33
C THR A 332 -5.91 -10.19 0.14
N THR A 333 -7.24 -10.03 0.17
CA THR A 333 -7.89 -8.88 0.81
C THR A 333 -8.48 -9.29 2.15
N VAL A 334 -8.37 -8.40 3.12
CA VAL A 334 -8.99 -8.53 4.44
C VAL A 334 -10.04 -7.42 4.54
N PRO A 335 -11.34 -7.74 4.41
CA PRO A 335 -12.42 -6.76 4.50
C PRO A 335 -12.46 -6.08 5.86
N ASP A 336 -12.95 -4.84 5.90
CA ASP A 336 -13.14 -4.09 7.14
C ASP A 336 -11.94 -4.07 8.09
N ALA A 337 -10.73 -4.11 7.54
CA ALA A 337 -9.52 -4.29 8.34
C ALA A 337 -9.03 -3.01 9.01
N LEU A 338 -9.31 -1.83 8.43
CA LEU A 338 -8.79 -0.56 8.92
C LEU A 338 -9.89 0.50 8.98
N THR A 339 -9.91 1.30 10.06
CA THR A 339 -10.71 2.52 10.14
C THR A 339 -9.88 3.70 9.67
N LEU A 340 -10.35 4.43 8.66
CA LEU A 340 -9.73 5.67 8.17
C LEU A 340 -10.60 6.87 8.55
N LEU A 341 -9.94 7.96 8.97
CA LEU A 341 -10.55 9.29 9.04
C LEU A 341 -10.14 10.07 7.78
N ALA A 342 -11.11 10.33 6.92
CA ALA A 342 -10.91 11.07 5.68
C ALA A 342 -12.03 12.11 5.52
N PRO A 343 -11.79 13.17 4.71
CA PRO A 343 -12.85 14.14 4.38
C PRO A 343 -14.07 13.42 3.83
N SER A 344 -15.26 13.89 4.19
CA SER A 344 -16.51 13.45 3.54
C SER A 344 -16.43 13.79 2.03
N ARG A 345 -16.68 12.81 1.17
CA ARG A 345 -16.70 12.99 -0.29
C ARG A 345 -17.95 13.74 -0.71
#